data_b15bed421541dea9e5a0a09cfcf17866
#
_entry.id   b15bed421541dea9e5a0a09cfcf17866
#
_cell.length_a   1.000
_cell.length_b   1.000
_cell.length_c   1.000
_cell.angle_alpha   90.00
_cell.angle_beta   90.00
_cell.angle_gamma   90.00
#
_symmetry.space_group_name_H-M   'P 1'
#
loop_
_entity.id
_entity.type
_entity.pdbx_description
1 polymer ?
#
loop_
_entity_poly.entity_id
_entity_poly.type
_entity_poly.pdbx_seq_one_letter_code
_entity_poly.pdbx_strand_id
1 'polypeptide(L)'
;NIDDIKKMIVTFKTLPGEPLFAVTYVPIIGGGFVGVRSSHAVGDAFSLLLFCFAWKCIIEGNDFPLPSPQRLFKGKPVRSDQIDQVFIPPLSELSSQIHHRINRGKNVTKYMTREYFTDQYFKDIKSQAKSENQKYIISNNQIMTAFLLKKYHHRILPHTDKIKLRTPINLREVYPDIDAMYIGNAYIDSFTEFTKDEIDKMSIPEIAYRLKESINDSRQESFIKNLCYLSEYGIEFKSETFQSFPMYNVETDVVATNLTHVSDPEALGMSSNLVRVLDMSATVPTSFIVLKEKSGEVFVQITSRYPLT
;
A
#
# COMPACT_ATOMS: atom_id res chain seq x y z
N ASN A 1 9.44 11.27 23.32
CA ASN A 1 8.17 10.97 22.67
C ASN A 1 8.41 10.71 21.19
N ILE A 2 7.71 9.72 20.61
CA ILE A 2 7.78 9.34 19.19
C ILE A 2 7.47 10.51 18.26
N ASP A 3 6.53 11.38 18.63
CA ASP A 3 6.18 12.56 17.82
C ASP A 3 7.28 13.60 17.78
N ASP A 4 8.13 13.65 18.78
CA ASP A 4 9.31 14.52 18.79
C ASP A 4 10.40 13.98 17.85
N ILE A 5 10.55 12.65 17.79
CA ILE A 5 11.46 11.98 16.84
C ILE A 5 11.00 12.23 15.40
N LYS A 6 9.70 12.12 15.11
CA LYS A 6 9.15 12.42 13.78
C LYS A 6 9.46 13.82 13.30
N LYS A 7 9.47 14.81 14.20
CA LYS A 7 9.83 16.21 13.87
C LYS A 7 11.31 16.38 13.52
N MET A 8 12.17 15.48 14.00
CA MET A 8 13.61 15.49 13.72
C MET A 8 13.96 14.80 12.40
N ILE A 9 13.07 13.97 11.85
CA ILE A 9 13.29 13.32 10.56
C ILE A 9 13.17 14.36 9.45
N VAL A 10 14.23 14.50 8.64
CA VAL A 10 14.24 15.43 7.51
C VAL A 10 13.09 15.10 6.56
N THR A 11 12.20 16.07 6.38
CA THR A 11 11.15 15.99 5.37
C THR A 11 11.62 16.70 4.12
N PHE A 12 11.73 15.99 3.00
CA PHE A 12 11.98 16.61 1.70
C PHE A 12 10.68 16.62 0.87
N LYS A 13 10.57 17.64 0.03
CA LYS A 13 9.47 17.71 -0.94
C LYS A 13 9.87 16.87 -2.16
N THR A 14 8.96 16.07 -2.69
CA THR A 14 9.17 15.33 -3.95
C THR A 14 8.96 16.30 -5.12
N LEU A 15 9.88 17.25 -5.29
CA LEU A 15 9.87 18.22 -6.37
C LEU A 15 11.03 17.91 -7.32
N PRO A 16 10.97 18.31 -8.59
CA PRO A 16 12.10 18.22 -9.50
C PRO A 16 13.34 18.91 -8.91
N GLY A 17 14.47 18.21 -8.89
CA GLY A 17 15.72 18.68 -8.30
C GLY A 17 15.92 18.36 -6.81
N GLU A 18 14.91 17.84 -6.12
CA GLU A 18 15.04 17.41 -4.72
C GLU A 18 15.52 15.96 -4.61
N PRO A 19 16.21 15.58 -3.53
CA PRO A 19 16.64 14.20 -3.31
C PRO A 19 15.44 13.23 -3.26
N LEU A 20 15.56 12.11 -3.96
CA LEU A 20 14.55 11.04 -3.92
C LEU A 20 14.71 10.11 -2.73
N PHE A 21 15.83 10.19 -2.02
CA PHE A 21 16.18 9.35 -0.89
C PHE A 21 16.93 10.17 0.16
N ALA A 22 16.64 9.94 1.44
CA ALA A 22 17.36 10.57 2.54
C ALA A 22 17.47 9.64 3.74
N VAL A 23 18.60 9.75 4.44
CA VAL A 23 18.84 9.11 5.73
C VAL A 23 19.12 10.20 6.75
N THR A 24 18.47 10.11 7.90
CA THR A 24 18.68 11.00 9.04
C THR A 24 19.15 10.18 10.23
N TYR A 25 20.26 10.55 10.83
CA TYR A 25 20.72 9.99 12.10
C TYR A 25 20.54 11.01 13.21
N VAL A 26 19.85 10.62 14.28
CA VAL A 26 19.66 11.43 15.48
C VAL A 26 20.29 10.70 16.66
N PRO A 27 21.47 11.16 17.15
CA PRO A 27 22.09 10.57 18.32
C PRO A 27 21.31 10.91 19.59
N ILE A 28 21.18 9.90 20.46
CA ILE A 28 20.61 10.06 21.81
C ILE A 28 21.52 9.39 22.84
N ILE A 29 21.32 9.69 24.13
CA ILE A 29 22.06 9.03 25.20
C ILE A 29 21.71 7.53 25.20
N GLY A 30 22.72 6.68 25.04
CA GLY A 30 22.58 5.22 24.98
C GLY A 30 22.21 4.63 23.63
N GLY A 31 22.21 5.45 22.54
CA GLY A 31 21.91 4.93 21.20
C GLY A 31 21.67 6.01 20.15
N GLY A 32 20.80 5.72 19.21
CA GLY A 32 20.43 6.68 18.15
C GLY A 32 19.20 6.22 17.39
N PHE A 33 18.61 7.14 16.65
CA PHE A 33 17.56 6.84 15.69
C PHE A 33 18.09 7.01 14.27
N VAL A 34 17.75 6.07 13.42
CA VAL A 34 17.98 6.17 11.97
C VAL A 34 16.62 6.30 11.28
N GLY A 35 16.40 7.43 10.64
CA GLY A 35 15.26 7.66 9.78
C GLY A 35 15.64 7.44 8.32
N VAL A 36 14.93 6.55 7.63
CA VAL A 36 15.09 6.34 6.19
C VAL A 36 13.83 6.82 5.50
N ARG A 37 13.99 7.66 4.51
CA ARG A 37 12.91 8.21 3.70
C ARG A 37 13.22 8.03 2.22
N SER A 38 12.26 7.52 1.48
CA SER A 38 12.34 7.35 0.05
C SER A 38 11.11 7.92 -0.65
N SER A 39 11.32 8.52 -1.81
CA SER A 39 10.21 8.81 -2.72
C SER A 39 9.63 7.50 -3.25
N HIS A 40 8.31 7.40 -3.32
CA HIS A 40 7.66 6.24 -3.91
C HIS A 40 7.97 6.04 -5.40
N ALA A 41 8.54 7.07 -6.08
CA ALA A 41 9.05 6.97 -7.43
C ALA A 41 10.29 6.06 -7.55
N VAL A 42 11.03 5.86 -6.45
CA VAL A 42 12.25 5.01 -6.43
C VAL A 42 11.91 3.54 -6.22
N GLY A 43 10.89 3.26 -5.41
CA GLY A 43 10.49 1.91 -5.10
C GLY A 43 9.36 1.84 -4.09
N ASP A 44 8.82 0.64 -3.95
CA ASP A 44 7.79 0.32 -2.98
C ASP A 44 8.35 0.05 -1.57
N ALA A 45 7.46 -0.27 -0.64
CA ALA A 45 7.84 -0.56 0.75
C ALA A 45 8.79 -1.77 0.87
N PHE A 46 8.64 -2.77 -0.01
CA PHE A 46 9.53 -3.93 -0.04
C PHE A 46 10.94 -3.56 -0.50
N SER A 47 11.06 -2.67 -1.49
CA SER A 47 12.36 -2.14 -1.93
C SER A 47 13.09 -1.40 -0.81
N LEU A 48 12.36 -0.61 -0.02
CA LEU A 48 12.94 0.06 1.15
C LEU A 48 13.40 -0.94 2.21
N LEU A 49 12.66 -2.02 2.39
CA LEU A 49 13.02 -3.13 3.27
C LEU A 49 14.32 -3.80 2.83
N LEU A 50 14.44 -4.16 1.55
CA LEU A 50 15.64 -4.75 0.98
C LEU A 50 16.85 -3.82 1.13
N PHE A 51 16.66 -2.51 0.95
CA PHE A 51 17.73 -1.54 1.18
C PHE A 51 18.21 -1.55 2.65
N CYS A 52 17.30 -1.53 3.61
CA CYS A 52 17.63 -1.57 5.03
C CYS A 52 18.34 -2.88 5.40
N PHE A 53 17.92 -3.99 4.83
CA PHE A 53 18.53 -5.30 5.02
C PHE A 53 19.96 -5.35 4.44
N ALA A 54 20.15 -4.87 3.21
CA ALA A 54 21.46 -4.75 2.60
C ALA A 54 22.41 -3.90 3.44
N TRP A 55 21.92 -2.75 3.89
CA TRP A 55 22.70 -1.85 4.74
C TRP A 55 23.14 -2.52 6.05
N LYS A 56 22.22 -3.27 6.69
CA LYS A 56 22.56 -4.08 7.87
C LYS A 56 23.65 -5.11 7.56
N CYS A 57 23.50 -5.89 6.48
CA CYS A 57 24.50 -6.90 6.09
C CYS A 57 25.88 -6.28 5.91
N ILE A 58 25.97 -5.13 5.23
CA ILE A 58 27.23 -4.41 5.02
C ILE A 58 27.86 -3.98 6.36
N ILE A 59 27.06 -3.44 7.29
CA ILE A 59 27.56 -3.03 8.62
C ILE A 59 28.10 -4.22 9.41
N GLU A 60 27.47 -5.38 9.30
CA GLU A 60 27.84 -6.61 9.99
C GLU A 60 28.95 -7.40 9.27
N GLY A 61 29.39 -6.96 8.11
CA GLY A 61 30.38 -7.65 7.29
C GLY A 61 29.86 -8.95 6.64
N ASN A 62 28.54 -9.04 6.49
CA ASN A 62 27.87 -10.19 5.87
C ASN A 62 27.66 -9.94 4.37
N ASP A 63 27.66 -11.03 3.60
CA ASP A 63 27.29 -10.98 2.19
C ASP A 63 25.80 -10.66 2.04
N PHE A 64 25.48 -9.94 0.97
CA PHE A 64 24.14 -9.58 0.59
C PHE A 64 23.93 -9.91 -0.90
N PRO A 65 22.84 -10.62 -1.25
CA PRO A 65 22.53 -10.89 -2.64
C PRO A 65 22.22 -9.57 -3.36
N LEU A 66 22.91 -9.35 -4.50
CA LEU A 66 22.71 -8.14 -5.27
C LEU A 66 21.28 -8.06 -5.83
N PRO A 67 20.64 -6.89 -5.79
CA PRO A 67 19.33 -6.70 -6.39
C PRO A 67 19.36 -6.93 -7.89
N SER A 68 18.30 -7.46 -8.43
CA SER A 68 18.15 -7.60 -9.88
C SER A 68 17.93 -6.22 -10.52
N PRO A 69 18.80 -5.79 -11.46
CA PRO A 69 18.67 -4.51 -12.16
C PRO A 69 17.72 -4.60 -13.36
N GLN A 70 17.08 -5.75 -13.59
CA GLN A 70 16.28 -5.95 -14.80
C GLN A 70 15.00 -5.11 -14.74
N ARG A 71 14.68 -4.42 -15.86
CA ARG A 71 13.35 -3.86 -16.05
C ARG A 71 12.32 -4.99 -16.06
N LEU A 72 11.21 -4.81 -15.34
CA LEU A 72 10.18 -5.82 -15.12
C LEU A 72 9.55 -6.36 -16.39
N PHE A 73 9.53 -5.57 -17.47
CA PHE A 73 8.81 -5.93 -18.69
C PHE A 73 9.66 -5.62 -19.92
N LYS A 74 10.24 -6.66 -20.50
CA LYS A 74 10.77 -6.67 -21.86
C LYS A 74 9.70 -7.26 -22.79
N GLY A 75 8.53 -6.64 -22.86
CA GLY A 75 7.43 -7.11 -23.70
C GLY A 75 7.29 -6.32 -24.98
N LYS A 76 6.80 -6.97 -26.05
CA LYS A 76 6.29 -6.24 -27.22
C LYS A 76 4.99 -5.54 -26.82
N PRO A 77 4.73 -4.32 -27.37
CA PRO A 77 3.48 -3.63 -27.13
C PRO A 77 2.25 -4.52 -27.39
N VAL A 78 1.35 -4.60 -26.42
CA VAL A 78 0.01 -5.15 -26.65
C VAL A 78 -0.76 -4.14 -27.50
N ARG A 79 -1.58 -4.61 -28.45
CA ARG A 79 -2.34 -3.71 -29.33
C ARG A 79 -3.32 -2.86 -28.54
N SER A 80 -3.49 -1.61 -28.95
CA SER A 80 -4.36 -0.65 -28.27
C SER A 80 -5.83 -1.08 -28.15
N ASP A 81 -6.29 -1.98 -29.02
CA ASP A 81 -7.63 -2.58 -29.02
C ASP A 81 -7.84 -3.62 -27.91
N GLN A 82 -6.79 -4.05 -27.22
CA GLN A 82 -6.85 -4.98 -26.07
C GLN A 82 -6.79 -4.27 -24.70
N ILE A 83 -6.78 -2.93 -24.71
CA ILE A 83 -6.56 -2.11 -23.51
C ILE A 83 -7.89 -1.54 -22.96
N ASP A 84 -9.02 -2.10 -23.32
CA ASP A 84 -10.37 -1.55 -23.05
C ASP A 84 -10.73 -1.30 -21.58
N GLN A 85 -9.85 -1.59 -20.63
CA GLN A 85 -10.19 -1.50 -19.20
C GLN A 85 -9.23 -0.68 -18.32
N VAL A 86 -8.20 -0.07 -18.88
CA VAL A 86 -7.25 0.72 -18.08
C VAL A 86 -7.11 2.14 -18.65
N PHE A 87 -7.55 3.11 -17.88
CA PHE A 87 -7.60 4.51 -18.28
C PHE A 87 -6.42 5.33 -17.73
N ILE A 88 -5.65 6.00 -18.57
CA ILE A 88 -4.63 7.00 -18.16
C ILE A 88 -5.09 8.38 -18.66
N PRO A 89 -5.20 9.41 -17.79
CA PRO A 89 -5.57 10.75 -18.24
C PRO A 89 -4.49 11.35 -19.14
N PRO A 90 -4.85 12.27 -20.03
CA PRO A 90 -3.88 13.05 -20.80
C PRO A 90 -2.82 13.67 -19.88
N LEU A 91 -1.58 13.79 -20.34
CA LEU A 91 -0.45 14.25 -19.52
C LEU A 91 -0.70 15.64 -18.91
N SER A 92 -1.44 16.51 -19.60
CA SER A 92 -1.89 17.83 -19.11
C SER A 92 -2.83 17.72 -17.91
N GLU A 93 -3.76 16.78 -17.97
CA GLU A 93 -4.71 16.52 -16.89
C GLU A 93 -4.02 15.79 -15.71
N LEU A 94 -3.11 14.86 -16.02
CA LEU A 94 -2.26 14.18 -15.03
C LEU A 94 -1.39 15.19 -14.27
N SER A 95 -0.76 16.13 -14.99
CA SER A 95 0.05 17.19 -14.37
C SER A 95 -0.79 18.10 -13.48
N SER A 96 -1.97 18.50 -13.93
CA SER A 96 -2.93 19.28 -13.16
C SER A 96 -3.41 18.54 -11.91
N GLN A 97 -3.75 17.25 -12.04
CA GLN A 97 -4.18 16.40 -10.92
C GLN A 97 -3.06 16.15 -9.92
N ILE A 98 -1.81 15.94 -10.37
CA ILE A 98 -0.62 15.80 -9.53
C ILE A 98 -0.38 17.10 -8.75
N HIS A 99 -0.43 18.26 -9.41
CA HIS A 99 -0.29 19.57 -8.75
C HIS A 99 -1.40 19.81 -7.72
N HIS A 100 -2.62 19.47 -8.06
CA HIS A 100 -3.77 19.59 -7.15
C HIS A 100 -3.64 18.68 -5.94
N ARG A 101 -3.08 17.47 -6.10
CA ARG A 101 -2.80 16.51 -5.01
C ARG A 101 -1.68 16.98 -4.10
N ILE A 102 -0.57 17.46 -4.67
CA ILE A 102 0.57 17.99 -3.91
C ILE A 102 0.11 19.16 -3.02
N ASN A 103 -0.77 20.00 -3.52
CA ASN A 103 -1.28 21.17 -2.79
C ASN A 103 -2.42 20.84 -1.81
N ARG A 104 -3.33 19.92 -2.13
CA ARG A 104 -4.39 19.47 -1.21
C ARG A 104 -3.86 18.65 -0.03
N GLY A 105 -2.78 17.89 -0.22
CA GLY A 105 -2.21 17.05 0.85
C GLY A 105 -1.51 17.82 1.97
N LYS A 106 -1.15 19.08 1.75
CA LYS A 106 -0.33 19.87 2.69
C LYS A 106 -1.08 20.43 3.89
N ASN A 107 -2.41 20.60 3.81
CA ASN A 107 -3.21 21.27 4.83
C ASN A 107 -4.44 20.47 5.28
N VAL A 108 -4.48 19.17 5.02
CA VAL A 108 -5.61 18.34 5.45
C VAL A 108 -5.33 17.81 6.84
N THR A 109 -6.17 18.19 7.79
CA THR A 109 -6.18 17.54 9.12
C THR A 109 -6.44 16.06 8.91
N LYS A 110 -5.62 15.22 9.53
CA LYS A 110 -5.76 13.79 9.49
C LYS A 110 -6.07 13.27 10.88
N TYR A 111 -7.06 12.42 10.94
CA TYR A 111 -7.44 11.70 12.15
C TYR A 111 -6.85 10.30 12.04
N MET A 112 -6.28 9.82 13.15
CA MET A 112 -5.64 8.51 13.18
C MET A 112 -6.14 7.74 14.40
N THR A 113 -6.47 6.46 14.21
CA THR A 113 -6.76 5.52 15.29
C THR A 113 -6.16 4.15 14.97
N ARG A 114 -6.21 3.24 15.95
CA ARG A 114 -5.74 1.87 15.80
C ARG A 114 -6.82 0.90 16.23
N GLU A 115 -6.91 -0.22 15.53
CA GLU A 115 -7.75 -1.36 15.90
C GLU A 115 -6.88 -2.59 16.07
N TYR A 116 -7.06 -3.26 17.17
CA TYR A 116 -6.34 -4.49 17.55
C TYR A 116 -7.25 -5.70 17.37
N PHE A 117 -6.67 -6.80 16.94
CA PHE A 117 -7.42 -8.02 16.65
C PHE A 117 -6.81 -9.21 17.39
N THR A 118 -7.65 -10.03 17.97
CA THR A 118 -7.23 -11.25 18.66
C THR A 118 -7.32 -12.47 17.73
N ASP A 119 -6.53 -13.50 17.98
CA ASP A 119 -6.63 -14.77 17.25
C ASP A 119 -8.02 -15.40 17.37
N GLN A 120 -8.67 -15.22 18.52
CA GLN A 120 -10.02 -15.72 18.73
C GLN A 120 -11.02 -15.05 17.79
N TYR A 121 -10.92 -13.73 17.60
CA TYR A 121 -11.77 -12.99 16.67
C TYR A 121 -11.66 -13.55 15.24
N PHE A 122 -10.44 -13.84 14.77
CA PHE A 122 -10.26 -14.42 13.44
C PHE A 122 -10.85 -15.84 13.33
N LYS A 123 -10.73 -16.67 14.38
CA LYS A 123 -11.33 -18.01 14.42
C LYS A 123 -12.85 -17.93 14.35
N ASP A 124 -13.47 -17.03 15.09
CA ASP A 124 -14.92 -16.85 15.12
C ASP A 124 -15.45 -16.41 13.75
N ILE A 125 -14.82 -15.40 13.13
CA ILE A 125 -15.24 -14.95 11.78
C ILE A 125 -15.02 -16.02 10.71
N LYS A 126 -13.94 -16.79 10.79
CA LYS A 126 -13.72 -17.93 9.84
C LYS A 126 -14.73 -19.06 10.05
N SER A 127 -15.16 -19.29 11.28
CA SER A 127 -16.23 -20.26 11.58
C SER A 127 -17.57 -19.77 11.02
N GLN A 128 -17.90 -18.51 11.24
CA GLN A 128 -19.08 -17.87 10.65
C GLN A 128 -19.05 -17.97 9.11
N ALA A 129 -17.92 -17.65 8.48
CA ALA A 129 -17.75 -17.73 7.04
C ALA A 129 -18.09 -19.13 6.49
N LYS A 130 -17.62 -20.19 7.16
CA LYS A 130 -17.94 -21.57 6.79
C LYS A 130 -19.43 -21.90 6.96
N SER A 131 -20.07 -21.35 8.00
CA SER A 131 -21.51 -21.59 8.23
C SER A 131 -22.38 -20.86 7.22
N GLU A 132 -21.99 -19.66 6.78
CA GLU A 132 -22.70 -18.89 5.76
C GLU A 132 -22.52 -19.53 4.36
N ASN A 133 -21.27 -19.85 4.00
CA ASN A 133 -20.96 -20.52 2.75
C ASN A 133 -19.59 -21.23 2.82
N GLN A 134 -19.57 -22.53 2.54
CA GLN A 134 -18.34 -23.33 2.56
C GLN A 134 -17.23 -22.82 1.61
N LYS A 135 -17.58 -22.02 0.59
CA LYS A 135 -16.62 -21.39 -0.33
C LYS A 135 -15.91 -20.18 0.28
N TYR A 136 -16.38 -19.64 1.38
CA TYR A 136 -15.81 -18.45 2.02
C TYR A 136 -14.50 -18.77 2.76
N ILE A 137 -13.46 -19.10 2.00
CA ILE A 137 -12.09 -19.25 2.53
C ILE A 137 -11.44 -17.88 2.48
N ILE A 138 -11.32 -17.23 3.64
CA ILE A 138 -10.87 -15.84 3.80
C ILE A 138 -9.64 -15.73 4.71
N SER A 139 -8.76 -14.77 4.43
CA SER A 139 -7.55 -14.50 5.22
C SER A 139 -7.80 -13.49 6.34
N ASN A 140 -6.92 -13.45 7.34
CA ASN A 140 -6.99 -12.45 8.40
C ASN A 140 -6.97 -11.02 7.86
N ASN A 141 -6.16 -10.75 6.81
CA ASN A 141 -6.10 -9.43 6.19
C ASN A 141 -7.45 -9.01 5.59
N GLN A 142 -8.13 -9.92 4.90
CA GLN A 142 -9.47 -9.67 4.34
C GLN A 142 -10.50 -9.44 5.44
N ILE A 143 -10.43 -10.20 6.55
CA ILE A 143 -11.30 -10.03 7.72
C ILE A 143 -11.11 -8.65 8.35
N MET A 144 -9.86 -8.24 8.60
CA MET A 144 -9.55 -6.92 9.16
C MET A 144 -10.10 -5.80 8.27
N THR A 145 -9.84 -5.88 6.98
CA THR A 145 -10.31 -4.87 6.01
C THR A 145 -11.84 -4.81 5.96
N ALA A 146 -12.51 -5.96 5.93
CA ALA A 146 -13.97 -6.05 5.93
C ALA A 146 -14.59 -5.46 7.22
N PHE A 147 -14.00 -5.78 8.39
CA PHE A 147 -14.41 -5.22 9.67
C PHE A 147 -14.29 -3.68 9.67
N LEU A 148 -13.18 -3.15 9.18
CA LEU A 148 -12.96 -1.70 9.15
C LEU A 148 -13.89 -0.99 8.19
N LEU A 149 -14.15 -1.56 7.03
CA LEU A 149 -15.18 -1.04 6.13
C LEU A 149 -16.53 -1.01 6.84
N LYS A 150 -16.95 -2.13 7.44
CA LYS A 150 -18.23 -2.23 8.16
C LYS A 150 -18.35 -1.20 9.29
N LYS A 151 -17.26 -0.96 10.03
CA LYS A 151 -17.23 -0.07 11.19
C LYS A 151 -17.16 1.42 10.83
N TYR A 152 -16.42 1.75 9.76
CA TYR A 152 -16.00 3.13 9.51
C TYR A 152 -16.48 3.74 8.18
N HIS A 153 -17.12 2.99 7.28
CA HIS A 153 -17.43 3.46 5.91
C HIS A 153 -18.23 4.78 5.86
N HIS A 154 -19.15 4.99 6.79
CA HIS A 154 -19.90 6.25 6.86
C HIS A 154 -19.04 7.43 7.33
N ARG A 155 -17.99 7.17 8.11
CA ARG A 155 -17.14 8.21 8.71
C ARG A 155 -15.94 8.57 7.85
N ILE A 156 -15.28 7.57 7.25
CA ILE A 156 -14.06 7.78 6.44
C ILE A 156 -14.32 8.54 5.14
N LEU A 157 -15.52 8.37 4.55
CA LEU A 157 -15.95 9.00 3.30
C LEU A 157 -17.42 9.47 3.40
N PRO A 158 -17.74 10.47 4.23
CA PRO A 158 -19.13 10.82 4.55
C PRO A 158 -19.94 11.33 3.36
N HIS A 159 -19.29 11.88 2.34
CA HIS A 159 -19.93 12.61 1.23
C HIS A 159 -20.12 11.77 -0.03
N THR A 160 -19.85 10.49 -0.01
CA THR A 160 -20.04 9.58 -1.15
C THR A 160 -20.81 8.34 -0.76
N ASP A 161 -21.62 7.82 -1.67
CA ASP A 161 -22.29 6.52 -1.51
C ASP A 161 -21.44 5.36 -2.02
N LYS A 162 -20.40 5.64 -2.80
CA LYS A 162 -19.50 4.63 -3.36
C LYS A 162 -18.15 4.68 -2.70
N ILE A 163 -17.63 3.52 -2.35
CA ILE A 163 -16.30 3.32 -1.80
C ILE A 163 -15.54 2.39 -2.73
N LYS A 164 -14.38 2.85 -3.18
CA LYS A 164 -13.44 2.07 -3.97
C LYS A 164 -12.26 1.70 -3.09
N LEU A 165 -12.18 0.43 -2.73
CA LEU A 165 -11.04 -0.09 -2.00
C LEU A 165 -9.92 -0.46 -2.97
N ARG A 166 -8.72 0.01 -2.68
CA ARG A 166 -7.49 -0.31 -3.39
C ARG A 166 -6.61 -1.17 -2.49
N THR A 167 -6.29 -2.37 -2.97
CA THR A 167 -5.45 -3.32 -2.25
C THR A 167 -4.18 -3.59 -3.06
N PRO A 168 -3.01 -3.07 -2.66
CA PRO A 168 -1.76 -3.37 -3.32
C PRO A 168 -1.40 -4.87 -3.21
N ILE A 169 -1.02 -5.46 -4.33
CA ILE A 169 -0.57 -6.84 -4.47
C ILE A 169 0.90 -6.84 -4.87
N ASN A 170 1.77 -7.44 -4.07
CA ASN A 170 3.18 -7.60 -4.40
C ASN A 170 3.35 -8.59 -5.57
N LEU A 171 3.93 -8.13 -6.66
CA LEU A 171 4.13 -8.95 -7.86
C LEU A 171 5.31 -9.92 -7.73
N ARG A 172 6.27 -9.67 -6.83
CA ARG A 172 7.43 -10.57 -6.61
C ARG A 172 7.01 -11.97 -6.16
N GLU A 173 5.82 -12.09 -5.56
CA GLU A 173 5.27 -13.36 -5.09
C GLU A 173 4.32 -14.02 -6.11
N VAL A 174 3.87 -13.24 -7.10
CA VAL A 174 2.74 -13.63 -7.96
C VAL A 174 3.17 -13.79 -9.41
N TYR A 175 4.18 -13.04 -9.86
CA TYR A 175 4.61 -13.03 -11.24
C TYR A 175 6.01 -13.65 -11.38
N PRO A 176 6.14 -14.81 -12.05
CA PRO A 176 7.39 -15.59 -12.09
C PRO A 176 8.60 -14.84 -12.66
N ASP A 177 8.36 -13.87 -13.55
CA ASP A 177 9.42 -13.11 -14.20
C ASP A 177 9.97 -11.98 -13.32
N ILE A 178 9.38 -11.75 -12.14
CA ILE A 178 9.85 -10.74 -11.19
C ILE A 178 10.66 -11.41 -10.09
N ASP A 179 11.96 -11.12 -10.08
CA ASP A 179 12.88 -11.59 -9.06
C ASP A 179 12.44 -11.08 -7.66
N ALA A 180 12.52 -11.95 -6.65
CA ALA A 180 12.24 -11.60 -5.25
C ALA A 180 13.12 -10.44 -4.74
N MET A 181 14.33 -10.28 -5.32
CA MET A 181 15.28 -9.22 -4.99
C MET A 181 15.15 -7.98 -5.88
N TYR A 182 14.09 -7.89 -6.68
CA TYR A 182 13.85 -6.73 -7.52
C TYR A 182 13.64 -5.46 -6.68
N ILE A 183 14.41 -4.40 -6.99
CA ILE A 183 14.25 -3.06 -6.43
C ILE A 183 13.52 -2.17 -7.43
N GLY A 184 12.39 -1.62 -7.01
CA GLY A 184 11.50 -0.78 -7.79
C GLY A 184 10.06 -0.96 -7.34
N ASN A 185 9.11 -0.38 -8.06
CA ASN A 185 7.69 -0.57 -7.80
C ASN A 185 7.21 -1.87 -8.47
N ALA A 186 7.16 -2.96 -7.70
CA ALA A 186 6.68 -4.25 -8.16
C ALA A 186 5.36 -4.61 -7.49
N TYR A 187 4.36 -3.77 -7.65
CA TYR A 187 3.01 -4.02 -7.17
C TYR A 187 1.96 -3.53 -8.17
N ILE A 188 0.78 -4.10 -8.06
CA ILE A 188 -0.44 -3.64 -8.73
C ILE A 188 -1.53 -3.41 -7.69
N ASP A 189 -2.50 -2.57 -8.00
CA ASP A 189 -3.69 -2.42 -7.16
C ASP A 189 -4.82 -3.34 -7.65
N SER A 190 -5.39 -4.11 -6.73
CA SER A 190 -6.71 -4.68 -6.88
C SER A 190 -7.76 -3.66 -6.47
N PHE A 191 -8.86 -3.61 -7.20
CA PHE A 191 -9.96 -2.69 -6.94
C PHE A 191 -11.22 -3.45 -6.58
N THR A 192 -11.83 -3.07 -5.45
CA THR A 192 -13.14 -3.59 -5.05
C THR A 192 -14.06 -2.42 -4.77
N GLU A 193 -15.18 -2.33 -5.46
CA GLU A 193 -16.16 -1.27 -5.28
C GLU A 193 -17.33 -1.77 -4.45
N PHE A 194 -17.79 -0.91 -3.54
CA PHE A 194 -18.97 -1.12 -2.72
C PHE A 194 -19.81 0.15 -2.70
N THR A 195 -21.12 0.00 -2.60
CA THR A 195 -21.98 1.06 -2.08
C THR A 195 -22.05 0.96 -0.55
N LYS A 196 -22.36 2.05 0.12
CA LYS A 196 -22.57 2.04 1.58
C LYS A 196 -23.71 1.10 1.97
N ASP A 197 -24.79 1.10 1.20
CA ASP A 197 -25.94 0.21 1.40
C ASP A 197 -25.54 -1.28 1.30
N GLU A 198 -24.67 -1.65 0.35
CA GLU A 198 -24.10 -3.00 0.30
C GLU A 198 -23.31 -3.32 1.56
N ILE A 199 -22.42 -2.43 2.00
CA ILE A 199 -21.61 -2.65 3.20
C ILE A 199 -22.51 -2.81 4.43
N ASP A 200 -23.58 -2.02 4.55
CA ASP A 200 -24.54 -2.12 5.66
C ASP A 200 -25.28 -3.46 5.69
N LYS A 201 -25.61 -4.04 4.55
CA LYS A 201 -26.35 -5.29 4.44
C LYS A 201 -25.48 -6.54 4.49
N MET A 202 -24.27 -6.48 3.93
CA MET A 202 -23.37 -7.63 3.86
C MET A 202 -22.79 -7.97 5.24
N SER A 203 -22.56 -9.27 5.48
CA SER A 203 -21.77 -9.76 6.62
C SER A 203 -20.28 -9.48 6.42
N ILE A 204 -19.49 -9.55 7.50
CA ILE A 204 -18.02 -9.45 7.40
C ILE A 204 -17.44 -10.54 6.50
N PRO A 205 -17.85 -11.83 6.60
CA PRO A 205 -17.43 -12.87 5.67
C PRO A 205 -17.73 -12.56 4.20
N GLU A 206 -18.91 -12.04 3.87
CA GLU A 206 -19.28 -11.68 2.49
C GLU A 206 -18.39 -10.59 1.93
N ILE A 207 -18.17 -9.50 2.69
CA ILE A 207 -17.25 -8.42 2.29
C ILE A 207 -15.84 -8.99 2.09
N ALA A 208 -15.33 -9.78 3.05
CA ALA A 208 -14.00 -10.36 3.00
C ALA A 208 -13.83 -11.31 1.79
N TYR A 209 -14.86 -12.06 1.44
CA TYR A 209 -14.84 -12.94 0.27
C TYR A 209 -14.83 -12.15 -1.04
N ARG A 210 -15.64 -11.10 -1.16
CA ARG A 210 -15.63 -10.20 -2.32
C ARG A 210 -14.26 -9.54 -2.53
N LEU A 211 -13.58 -9.15 -1.44
CA LEU A 211 -12.20 -8.65 -1.50
C LEU A 211 -11.24 -9.73 -2.05
N LYS A 212 -11.39 -10.97 -1.59
CA LYS A 212 -10.58 -12.09 -2.09
C LYS A 212 -10.77 -12.31 -3.58
N GLU A 213 -12.01 -12.31 -4.06
CA GLU A 213 -12.31 -12.51 -5.49
C GLU A 213 -11.65 -11.40 -6.32
N SER A 214 -11.82 -10.14 -5.96
CA SER A 214 -11.16 -9.02 -6.66
C SER A 214 -9.63 -9.15 -6.69
N ILE A 215 -9.02 -9.62 -5.59
CA ILE A 215 -7.57 -9.85 -5.54
C ILE A 215 -7.17 -11.00 -6.48
N ASN A 216 -7.94 -12.09 -6.51
CA ASN A 216 -7.66 -13.23 -7.38
C ASN A 216 -7.78 -12.86 -8.86
N ASP A 217 -8.79 -12.09 -9.23
CA ASP A 217 -8.98 -11.59 -10.60
C ASP A 217 -7.80 -10.70 -11.03
N SER A 218 -7.34 -9.83 -10.11
CA SER A 218 -6.18 -8.96 -10.36
C SER A 218 -4.84 -9.71 -10.44
N ARG A 219 -4.76 -10.94 -9.95
CA ARG A 219 -3.56 -11.79 -10.04
C ARG A 219 -3.44 -12.53 -11.37
N GLN A 220 -4.40 -12.44 -12.24
CA GLN A 220 -4.32 -13.12 -13.54
C GLN A 220 -3.23 -12.49 -14.41
N GLU A 221 -2.46 -13.32 -15.07
CA GLU A 221 -1.30 -12.91 -15.87
C GLU A 221 -1.67 -11.88 -16.95
N SER A 222 -2.82 -12.04 -17.58
CA SER A 222 -3.33 -11.10 -18.58
C SER A 222 -3.56 -9.70 -17.99
N PHE A 223 -4.13 -9.62 -16.78
CA PHE A 223 -4.36 -8.35 -16.11
C PHE A 223 -3.04 -7.67 -15.74
N ILE A 224 -2.09 -8.46 -15.17
CA ILE A 224 -0.76 -7.96 -14.81
C ILE A 224 -0.01 -7.45 -16.04
N LYS A 225 0.03 -8.25 -17.13
CA LYS A 225 0.68 -7.86 -18.39
C LYS A 225 0.10 -6.57 -18.97
N ASN A 226 -1.21 -6.44 -19.00
CA ASN A 226 -1.87 -5.25 -19.50
C ASN A 226 -1.51 -4.00 -18.68
N LEU A 227 -1.53 -4.13 -17.34
CA LEU A 227 -1.25 -3.01 -16.45
C LEU A 227 0.21 -2.55 -16.52
N CYS A 228 1.13 -3.50 -16.58
CA CYS A 228 2.56 -3.22 -16.67
C CYS A 228 2.93 -2.63 -18.02
N TYR A 229 2.35 -3.17 -19.08
CA TYR A 229 2.47 -2.62 -20.43
C TYR A 229 2.01 -1.16 -20.50
N LEU A 230 0.89 -0.84 -19.88
CA LEU A 230 0.37 0.51 -19.82
C LEU A 230 1.29 1.47 -19.07
N SER A 231 1.94 0.99 -18.00
CA SER A 231 2.90 1.79 -17.24
C SER A 231 4.13 2.12 -18.07
N GLU A 232 4.66 1.19 -18.85
CA GLU A 232 5.81 1.44 -19.74
C GLU A 232 5.41 2.25 -20.97
N TYR A 233 4.30 1.92 -21.60
CA TYR A 233 3.85 2.59 -22.81
C TYR A 233 3.40 4.03 -22.54
N GLY A 234 2.77 4.27 -21.41
CA GLY A 234 2.39 5.61 -20.97
C GLY A 234 3.60 6.53 -20.71
N ILE A 235 4.76 5.95 -20.42
CA ILE A 235 6.02 6.69 -20.24
C ILE A 235 6.71 6.97 -21.60
N GLU A 236 6.71 6.01 -22.52
CA GLU A 236 7.40 6.12 -23.81
C GLU A 236 6.60 6.90 -24.87
N PHE A 237 5.30 6.73 -24.89
CA PHE A 237 4.44 7.39 -25.88
C PHE A 237 3.64 8.51 -25.21
N LYS A 238 4.03 9.74 -25.45
CA LYS A 238 3.28 10.96 -25.15
C LYS A 238 1.97 11.03 -25.97
N SER A 239 1.24 9.94 -26.12
CA SER A 239 0.12 9.86 -27.01
C SER A 239 -1.18 10.26 -26.32
N GLU A 240 -1.98 11.05 -27.02
CA GLU A 240 -3.30 11.54 -26.63
C GLU A 240 -4.34 10.42 -26.44
N THR A 241 -3.98 9.18 -26.76
CA THR A 241 -4.85 8.01 -26.76
C THR A 241 -4.98 7.29 -25.40
N PHE A 242 -4.19 7.65 -24.40
CA PHE A 242 -4.30 7.04 -23.06
C PHE A 242 -5.29 7.80 -22.20
N GLN A 243 -6.49 7.30 -22.10
CA GLN A 243 -7.52 7.82 -21.18
C GLN A 243 -7.52 7.06 -19.85
N SER A 244 -6.88 7.63 -18.86
CA SER A 244 -6.95 7.37 -17.40
C SER A 244 -6.44 6.03 -16.84
N PHE A 245 -5.23 6.04 -16.28
CA PHE A 245 -4.89 5.14 -15.17
C PHE A 245 -5.83 5.46 -13.99
N PRO A 246 -6.39 4.47 -13.24
CA PRO A 246 -7.24 4.75 -12.11
C PRO A 246 -6.43 5.42 -11.00
N MET A 247 -6.34 6.73 -11.10
CA MET A 247 -5.68 7.56 -10.11
C MET A 247 -6.46 7.48 -8.79
N TYR A 248 -5.74 7.59 -7.68
CA TYR A 248 -6.37 7.66 -6.36
C TYR A 248 -7.32 8.88 -6.27
N ASN A 249 -8.59 8.62 -6.07
CA ASN A 249 -9.58 9.65 -5.84
C ASN A 249 -9.80 9.82 -4.32
N VAL A 250 -9.41 10.96 -3.79
CA VAL A 250 -9.48 11.25 -2.34
C VAL A 250 -10.90 11.25 -1.77
N GLU A 251 -11.92 11.37 -2.63
CA GLU A 251 -13.32 11.42 -2.22
C GLU A 251 -14.01 10.04 -2.23
N THR A 252 -13.41 9.05 -2.89
CA THR A 252 -14.03 7.72 -3.04
C THR A 252 -13.10 6.57 -2.66
N ASP A 253 -11.77 6.78 -2.68
CA ASP A 253 -10.81 5.69 -2.57
C ASP A 253 -10.29 5.53 -1.13
N VAL A 254 -10.20 4.28 -0.70
CA VAL A 254 -9.54 3.84 0.52
C VAL A 254 -8.41 2.89 0.14
N VAL A 255 -7.21 3.10 0.64
CA VAL A 255 -6.11 2.17 0.45
C VAL A 255 -6.03 1.21 1.64
N ALA A 256 -6.11 -0.09 1.38
CA ALA A 256 -5.90 -1.12 2.39
C ALA A 256 -4.63 -1.90 2.06
N THR A 257 -3.58 -1.73 2.83
CA THR A 257 -2.29 -2.36 2.60
C THR A 257 -1.81 -3.14 3.82
N ASN A 258 -1.16 -4.28 3.56
CA ASN A 258 -0.56 -5.10 4.61
C ASN A 258 0.97 -4.92 4.58
N LEU A 259 1.49 -4.35 5.65
CA LEU A 259 2.91 -4.10 5.84
C LEU A 259 3.48 -4.88 7.03
N THR A 260 2.84 -5.98 7.45
CA THR A 260 3.32 -6.80 8.57
C THR A 260 4.74 -7.31 8.33
N HIS A 261 5.08 -7.73 7.10
CA HIS A 261 6.44 -8.16 6.74
C HIS A 261 7.44 -7.00 6.79
N VAL A 262 7.04 -5.80 6.40
CA VAL A 262 7.89 -4.59 6.46
C VAL A 262 8.02 -4.10 7.90
N SER A 263 7.03 -4.33 8.74
CA SER A 263 7.05 -3.93 10.15
C SER A 263 7.64 -5.00 11.07
N ASP A 264 7.99 -6.18 10.60
CA ASP A 264 8.57 -7.23 11.41
C ASP A 264 10.10 -7.07 11.55
N PRO A 265 10.65 -6.85 12.77
CA PRO A 265 12.10 -6.77 12.99
C PRO A 265 12.85 -8.04 12.61
N GLU A 266 12.25 -9.19 12.89
CA GLU A 266 12.88 -10.48 12.62
C GLU A 266 12.96 -10.77 11.12
N ALA A 267 11.92 -10.37 10.36
CA ALA A 267 11.94 -10.47 8.90
C ALA A 267 13.09 -9.67 8.26
N LEU A 268 13.57 -8.62 8.97
CA LEU A 268 14.72 -7.80 8.60
C LEU A 268 16.04 -8.32 9.18
N GLY A 269 16.01 -9.40 9.95
CA GLY A 269 17.17 -9.86 10.71
C GLY A 269 17.71 -8.82 11.70
N MET A 270 16.87 -7.84 12.09
CA MET A 270 17.28 -6.78 13.02
C MET A 270 17.10 -7.22 14.47
N SER A 271 18.01 -6.78 15.34
CA SER A 271 18.00 -7.17 16.76
C SER A 271 16.72 -6.69 17.49
N SER A 272 16.42 -7.37 18.60
CA SER A 272 15.27 -7.11 19.48
C SER A 272 15.18 -5.69 20.06
N ASN A 273 16.21 -4.87 19.90
CA ASN A 273 16.28 -3.50 20.42
C ASN A 273 15.83 -2.43 19.43
N LEU A 274 15.40 -2.82 18.23
CA LEU A 274 14.91 -1.89 17.24
C LEU A 274 13.51 -1.39 17.61
N VAL A 275 13.38 -0.08 17.81
CA VAL A 275 12.08 0.60 17.89
C VAL A 275 11.69 1.06 16.50
N ARG A 276 10.49 0.76 16.05
CA ARG A 276 10.01 1.19 14.74
C ARG A 276 8.95 2.25 14.84
N VAL A 277 9.06 3.16 13.92
CA VAL A 277 8.00 4.12 13.61
C VAL A 277 7.79 4.08 12.11
N LEU A 278 6.71 3.47 11.67
CA LEU A 278 6.29 3.56 10.28
C LEU A 278 5.21 4.63 10.20
N ASP A 279 5.51 5.73 9.53
CA ASP A 279 4.55 6.80 9.27
C ASP A 279 4.30 6.93 7.77
N MET A 280 3.20 6.34 7.32
CA MET A 280 2.73 6.44 5.94
C MET A 280 1.58 7.45 5.77
N SER A 281 1.23 8.16 6.82
CA SER A 281 0.10 9.12 6.82
C SER A 281 0.28 10.28 5.82
N ALA A 282 1.52 10.53 5.38
CA ALA A 282 1.81 11.62 4.45
C ALA A 282 1.33 11.36 3.01
N THR A 283 1.14 10.10 2.62
CA THR A 283 0.94 9.72 1.22
C THR A 283 -0.51 9.48 0.85
N VAL A 284 -1.32 8.92 1.75
CA VAL A 284 -2.70 8.53 1.45
C VAL A 284 -3.65 9.08 2.52
N PRO A 285 -4.61 9.95 2.15
CA PRO A 285 -5.52 10.60 3.09
C PRO A 285 -6.46 9.66 3.83
N THR A 286 -6.90 8.58 3.17
CA THR A 286 -7.78 7.56 3.76
C THR A 286 -7.17 6.19 3.55
N SER A 287 -6.77 5.53 4.65
CA SER A 287 -6.07 4.25 4.55
C SER A 287 -6.27 3.35 5.76
N PHE A 288 -6.19 2.05 5.50
CA PHE A 288 -6.09 0.96 6.47
C PHE A 288 -4.72 0.30 6.28
N ILE A 289 -3.83 0.43 7.23
CA ILE A 289 -2.47 -0.09 7.15
C ILE A 289 -2.28 -1.13 8.23
N VAL A 290 -2.16 -2.39 7.82
CA VAL A 290 -1.90 -3.52 8.73
C VAL A 290 -0.42 -3.53 9.10
N LEU A 291 -0.16 -3.53 10.39
CA LEU A 291 1.18 -3.48 10.99
C LEU A 291 1.30 -4.55 12.08
N LYS A 292 2.53 -4.89 12.42
CA LYS A 292 2.85 -5.81 13.51
C LYS A 292 3.70 -5.07 14.55
N GLU A 293 3.30 -5.14 15.82
CA GLU A 293 4.09 -4.61 16.93
C GLU A 293 5.26 -5.55 17.29
N LYS A 294 6.21 -5.04 18.06
CA LYS A 294 7.33 -5.81 18.60
C LYS A 294 6.86 -7.01 19.44
N SER A 295 5.72 -6.89 20.09
CA SER A 295 5.07 -7.99 20.85
C SER A 295 4.60 -9.15 19.94
N GLY A 296 4.59 -8.98 18.62
CA GLY A 296 3.98 -9.89 17.66
C GLY A 296 2.50 -9.59 17.40
N GLU A 297 1.92 -8.69 18.15
CA GLU A 297 0.51 -8.29 18.01
C GLU A 297 0.26 -7.54 16.70
N VAL A 298 -0.79 -7.91 16.01
CA VAL A 298 -1.19 -7.28 14.73
C VAL A 298 -2.29 -6.26 14.99
N PHE A 299 -2.10 -5.07 14.44
CA PHE A 299 -3.10 -4.01 14.49
C PHE A 299 -3.25 -3.35 13.12
N VAL A 300 -4.34 -2.61 12.95
CA VAL A 300 -4.53 -1.77 11.76
C VAL A 300 -4.52 -0.30 12.19
N GLN A 301 -3.64 0.47 11.57
CA GLN A 301 -3.64 1.92 11.65
C GLN A 301 -4.63 2.46 10.62
N ILE A 302 -5.61 3.21 11.09
CA ILE A 302 -6.63 3.85 10.27
C ILE A 302 -6.28 5.32 10.17
N THR A 303 -6.18 5.84 8.96
CA THR A 303 -6.04 7.27 8.70
C THR A 303 -7.25 7.76 7.94
N SER A 304 -7.79 8.92 8.32
CA SER A 304 -8.96 9.54 7.69
C SER A 304 -8.82 11.05 7.63
N ARG A 305 -9.46 11.67 6.65
CA ARG A 305 -9.65 13.13 6.55
C ARG A 305 -10.76 13.64 7.48
N TYR A 306 -11.59 12.75 7.99
CA TYR A 306 -12.74 13.05 8.82
C TYR A 306 -12.61 12.38 10.19
N PRO A 307 -13.24 12.92 11.25
CA PRO A 307 -13.23 12.32 12.58
C PRO A 307 -13.74 10.87 12.55
N LEU A 308 -13.10 10.01 13.33
CA LEU A 308 -13.41 8.58 13.43
C LEU A 308 -14.28 8.23 14.65
N THR A 309 -14.47 9.21 15.53
CA THR A 309 -15.33 9.12 16.73
C THR A 309 -16.71 9.67 16.47
#